data_b7b5a3e7399ead9625ac4863ec029dd1
#
_entry.id   b7b5a3e7399ead9625ac4863ec029dd1
#
_cell.length_a   1.000
_cell.length_b   1.000
_cell.length_c   1.000
_cell.angle_alpha   90.00
_cell.angle_beta   90.00
_cell.angle_gamma   90.00
#
_symmetry.space_group_name_H-M   'P 1'
#
loop_
_entity.id
_entity.type
_entity.pdbx_description
1 polymer ?
#
loop_
_entity_poly.entity_id
_entity_poly.type
_entity_poly.pdbx_seq_one_letter_code
_entity_poly.pdbx_strand_id
1 'polypeptide(L)'
;MSTEPDPIAAVAEGLGRTGYIASRPIALALHLAQHLGKPILVEGPAGVGKTELSRAIAAWQGLPLHRLQCHEGLDESRALYEWKYGKQLLYTQILKDRIAPLLGDAPGLAPALKALDGFSDLFFSEQFLEPRPLLAALREPRGCVLLIDEIDKSDEAFEAFLLELLADHAVTIPELGTIRAIVPPLVLLTSNGMRELGDALKRRCLHLFIGLPSPAMEARIVAARLPGIPPLLLRQIVLFIAGLRALDLKKLPSISETIDWARALVLLHTEHLSPDLVRETLNLLLKHEADISAAQPALAPLAFQAKRDAETGMPLPA
;
A
#
# COMPACT_ATOMS: atom_id res chain seq x y z
N MET A 1 -21.41 16.01 32.52
CA MET A 1 -21.08 16.12 31.09
C MET A 1 -20.35 14.84 30.72
N SER A 2 -21.05 13.90 30.10
CA SER A 2 -20.42 12.69 29.55
C SER A 2 -19.52 13.11 28.40
N THR A 3 -18.21 13.00 28.57
CA THR A 3 -17.24 13.17 27.49
C THR A 3 -17.48 12.03 26.51
N GLU A 4 -18.16 12.31 25.40
CA GLU A 4 -18.15 11.37 24.27
C GLU A 4 -16.69 11.09 23.93
N PRO A 5 -16.33 9.82 23.70
CA PRO A 5 -14.95 9.46 23.39
C PRO A 5 -14.54 10.18 22.09
N ASP A 6 -13.35 10.80 22.08
CA ASP A 6 -12.81 11.45 20.87
C ASP A 6 -12.76 10.40 19.74
N PRO A 7 -13.56 10.54 18.67
CA PRO A 7 -13.61 9.54 17.60
C PRO A 7 -12.26 9.38 16.88
N ILE A 8 -11.43 10.42 16.87
CA ILE A 8 -10.10 10.37 16.29
C ILE A 8 -9.16 9.53 17.18
N ALA A 9 -9.29 9.68 18.50
CA ALA A 9 -8.52 8.85 19.43
C ALA A 9 -8.90 7.37 19.32
N ALA A 10 -10.20 7.06 19.15
CA ALA A 10 -10.67 5.70 18.94
C ALA A 10 -10.09 5.05 17.67
N VAL A 11 -9.97 5.81 16.57
CA VAL A 11 -9.32 5.36 15.33
C VAL A 11 -7.83 5.06 15.58
N ALA A 12 -7.12 5.97 16.25
CA ALA A 12 -5.70 5.79 16.56
C ALA A 12 -5.45 4.56 17.44
N GLU A 13 -6.31 4.34 18.45
CA GLU A 13 -6.27 3.18 19.31
C GLU A 13 -6.56 1.88 18.53
N GLY A 14 -7.58 1.90 17.68
CA GLY A 14 -7.92 0.76 16.82
C GLY A 14 -6.76 0.33 15.92
N LEU A 15 -6.09 1.28 15.28
CA LEU A 15 -4.87 1.01 14.50
C LEU A 15 -3.73 0.54 15.40
N GLY A 16 -3.57 1.11 16.59
CA GLY A 16 -2.57 0.70 17.58
C GLY A 16 -2.68 -0.78 17.98
N ARG A 17 -3.90 -1.31 18.07
CA ARG A 17 -4.15 -2.75 18.35
C ARG A 17 -3.64 -3.68 17.26
N THR A 18 -3.50 -3.19 16.02
CA THR A 18 -2.90 -3.94 14.91
C THR A 18 -1.38 -3.77 14.82
N GLY A 19 -0.78 -3.02 15.74
CA GLY A 19 0.66 -2.70 15.75
C GLY A 19 1.04 -1.51 14.84
N TYR A 20 0.08 -0.75 14.33
CA TYR A 20 0.32 0.46 13.56
C TYR A 20 0.16 1.71 14.45
N ILE A 21 1.26 2.41 14.71
CA ILE A 21 1.26 3.62 15.54
C ILE A 21 0.85 4.81 14.66
N ALA A 22 -0.42 5.17 14.72
CA ALA A 22 -0.96 6.29 13.95
C ALA A 22 -0.70 7.63 14.66
N SER A 23 -0.29 8.64 13.88
CA SER A 23 -0.33 10.03 14.31
C SER A 23 -1.76 10.58 14.25
N ARG A 24 -2.03 11.70 14.95
CA ARG A 24 -3.35 12.35 14.90
C ARG A 24 -3.80 12.72 13.47
N PRO A 25 -2.95 13.27 12.57
CA PRO A 25 -3.32 13.50 11.18
C PRO A 25 -3.77 12.24 10.43
N ILE A 26 -3.11 11.09 10.64
CA ILE A 26 -3.49 9.81 10.04
C ILE A 26 -4.89 9.39 10.52
N ALA A 27 -5.12 9.42 11.84
CA ALA A 27 -6.40 9.05 12.42
C ALA A 27 -7.54 9.98 11.97
N LEU A 28 -7.28 11.29 11.88
CA LEU A 28 -8.22 12.28 11.37
C LEU A 28 -8.57 12.04 9.89
N ALA A 29 -7.54 11.85 9.03
CA ALA A 29 -7.76 11.59 7.61
C ALA A 29 -8.61 10.33 7.40
N LEU A 30 -8.33 9.26 8.14
CA LEU A 30 -9.11 8.03 8.07
C LEU A 30 -10.56 8.22 8.54
N HIS A 31 -10.76 8.90 9.68
CA HIS A 31 -12.09 9.22 10.17
C HIS A 31 -12.91 10.02 9.15
N LEU A 32 -12.30 11.05 8.56
CA LEU A 32 -12.97 11.87 7.54
C LEU A 32 -13.26 11.08 6.26
N ALA A 33 -12.32 10.24 5.81
CA ALA A 33 -12.50 9.41 4.62
C ALA A 33 -13.72 8.50 4.74
N GLN A 34 -13.88 7.86 5.89
CA GLN A 34 -15.01 6.97 6.16
C GLN A 34 -16.37 7.70 6.17
N HIS A 35 -16.42 8.92 6.72
CA HIS A 35 -17.67 9.68 6.80
C HIS A 35 -18.02 10.42 5.52
N LEU A 36 -17.02 10.86 4.75
CA LEU A 36 -17.21 11.58 3.50
C LEU A 36 -17.26 10.66 2.27
N GLY A 37 -16.98 9.38 2.42
CA GLY A 37 -16.87 8.43 1.29
C GLY A 37 -15.77 8.80 0.31
N LYS A 38 -14.69 9.48 0.77
CA LYS A 38 -13.60 9.93 -0.11
C LYS A 38 -12.38 9.02 -0.02
N PRO A 39 -11.68 8.77 -1.13
CA PRO A 39 -10.40 8.09 -1.11
C PRO A 39 -9.33 8.94 -0.40
N ILE A 40 -8.32 8.27 0.15
CA ILE A 40 -7.15 8.92 0.76
C ILE A 40 -5.96 8.77 -0.18
N LEU A 41 -5.36 9.88 -0.60
CA LEU A 41 -4.06 9.91 -1.26
C LEU A 41 -2.97 10.07 -0.20
N VAL A 42 -2.18 9.02 -0.01
CA VAL A 42 -1.09 8.99 0.98
C VAL A 42 0.23 9.21 0.28
N GLU A 43 0.82 10.37 0.46
CA GLU A 43 2.13 10.72 -0.11
C GLU A 43 3.23 10.73 0.96
N GLY A 44 4.46 10.51 0.52
CA GLY A 44 5.65 10.57 1.37
C GLY A 44 6.78 9.68 0.90
N PRO A 45 7.95 9.72 1.55
CA PRO A 45 9.10 8.90 1.17
C PRO A 45 8.80 7.40 1.18
N ALA A 46 9.59 6.61 0.44
CA ALA A 46 9.50 5.16 0.51
C ALA A 46 9.86 4.67 1.94
N GLY A 47 9.22 3.58 2.39
CA GLY A 47 9.53 2.95 3.66
C GLY A 47 8.99 3.65 4.92
N VAL A 48 8.10 4.67 4.80
CA VAL A 48 7.46 5.33 5.96
C VAL A 48 6.18 4.64 6.46
N GLY A 49 5.77 3.54 5.84
CA GLY A 49 4.61 2.75 6.29
C GLY A 49 3.29 3.07 5.59
N LYS A 50 3.31 3.68 4.38
CA LYS A 50 2.09 3.99 3.60
C LYS A 50 1.26 2.74 3.27
N THR A 51 1.90 1.72 2.70
CA THR A 51 1.26 0.42 2.38
C THR A 51 0.81 -0.32 3.63
N GLU A 52 1.56 -0.19 4.73
CA GLU A 52 1.22 -0.83 6.01
C GLU A 52 -0.03 -0.23 6.64
N LEU A 53 -0.31 1.06 6.41
CA LEU A 53 -1.54 1.71 6.87
C LEU A 53 -2.79 0.98 6.36
N SER A 54 -2.82 0.61 5.07
CA SER A 54 -3.97 -0.10 4.49
C SER A 54 -4.18 -1.49 5.11
N ARG A 55 -3.09 -2.21 5.41
CA ARG A 55 -3.14 -3.51 6.12
C ARG A 55 -3.69 -3.35 7.54
N ALA A 56 -3.21 -2.33 8.25
CA ALA A 56 -3.66 -2.03 9.59
C ALA A 56 -5.16 -1.67 9.63
N ILE A 57 -5.63 -0.88 8.66
CA ILE A 57 -7.05 -0.53 8.53
C ILE A 57 -7.89 -1.78 8.28
N ALA A 58 -7.48 -2.62 7.31
CA ALA A 58 -8.19 -3.85 6.97
C ALA A 58 -8.27 -4.81 8.19
N ALA A 59 -7.16 -4.99 8.89
CA ALA A 59 -7.11 -5.82 10.10
C ALA A 59 -7.97 -5.25 11.24
N TRP A 60 -7.94 -3.93 11.47
CA TRP A 60 -8.74 -3.28 12.50
C TRP A 60 -10.24 -3.42 12.23
N GLN A 61 -10.65 -3.25 10.98
CA GLN A 61 -12.07 -3.32 10.59
C GLN A 61 -12.57 -4.75 10.33
N GLY A 62 -11.67 -5.73 10.28
CA GLY A 62 -12.01 -7.11 9.91
C GLY A 62 -12.49 -7.24 8.47
N LEU A 63 -12.00 -6.37 7.57
CA LEU A 63 -12.34 -6.34 6.16
C LEU A 63 -11.23 -6.95 5.30
N PRO A 64 -11.55 -7.53 4.12
CA PRO A 64 -10.55 -7.97 3.18
C PRO A 64 -9.77 -6.77 2.61
N LEU A 65 -8.49 -7.00 2.26
CA LEU A 65 -7.63 -6.05 1.59
C LEU A 65 -7.39 -6.50 0.14
N HIS A 66 -7.86 -5.71 -0.81
CA HIS A 66 -7.48 -5.86 -2.21
C HIS A 66 -6.37 -4.87 -2.54
N ARG A 67 -5.28 -5.36 -3.13
CA ARG A 67 -4.11 -4.54 -3.48
C ARG A 67 -3.85 -4.60 -4.98
N LEU A 68 -3.83 -3.43 -5.60
CA LEU A 68 -3.32 -3.21 -6.94
C LEU A 68 -1.96 -2.51 -6.84
N GLN A 69 -0.89 -3.17 -7.31
CA GLN A 69 0.43 -2.58 -7.42
C GLN A 69 0.57 -1.92 -8.78
N CYS A 70 0.73 -0.59 -8.82
CA CYS A 70 0.97 0.13 -10.07
C CYS A 70 2.40 -0.06 -10.57
N HIS A 71 2.55 -0.12 -11.88
CA HIS A 71 3.82 -0.20 -12.60
C HIS A 71 3.65 0.41 -13.99
N GLU A 72 4.76 0.72 -14.65
CA GLU A 72 4.73 1.20 -16.04
C GLU A 72 4.02 0.21 -16.96
N GLY A 73 3.13 0.72 -17.82
CA GLY A 73 2.34 -0.09 -18.76
C GLY A 73 1.21 -0.90 -18.10
N LEU A 74 0.79 -0.54 -16.87
CA LEU A 74 -0.44 -1.06 -16.30
C LEU A 74 -1.62 -0.43 -17.04
N ASP A 75 -2.39 -1.27 -17.70
CA ASP A 75 -3.62 -0.88 -18.39
C ASP A 75 -4.88 -1.22 -17.58
N GLU A 76 -6.00 -0.66 -18.02
CA GLU A 76 -7.31 -0.84 -17.43
C GLU A 76 -7.70 -2.33 -17.34
N SER A 77 -7.50 -3.08 -18.44
CA SER A 77 -7.90 -4.48 -18.52
C SER A 77 -7.17 -5.32 -17.48
N ARG A 78 -5.84 -5.13 -17.33
CA ARG A 78 -5.04 -5.87 -16.33
C ARG A 78 -5.35 -5.49 -14.89
N ALA A 79 -5.88 -4.30 -14.66
CA ALA A 79 -6.27 -3.85 -13.33
C ALA A 79 -7.67 -4.34 -12.93
N LEU A 80 -8.57 -4.50 -13.92
CA LEU A 80 -9.98 -4.87 -13.70
C LEU A 80 -10.21 -6.37 -13.73
N TYR A 81 -9.88 -7.05 -14.84
CA TYR A 81 -10.22 -8.44 -15.06
C TYR A 81 -9.31 -9.11 -16.10
N GLU A 82 -9.41 -10.40 -16.18
CA GLU A 82 -8.81 -11.22 -17.22
C GLU A 82 -9.80 -12.28 -17.68
N TRP A 83 -9.91 -12.49 -19.01
CA TRP A 83 -10.70 -13.57 -19.52
C TRP A 83 -9.97 -14.91 -19.34
N LYS A 84 -10.68 -15.92 -18.84
CA LYS A 84 -10.16 -17.29 -18.69
C LYS A 84 -10.08 -17.99 -20.04
N TYR A 85 -9.24 -17.50 -20.96
CA TYR A 85 -9.11 -18.02 -22.32
C TYR A 85 -8.87 -19.52 -22.36
N GLY A 86 -8.06 -20.07 -21.46
CA GLY A 86 -7.85 -21.52 -21.38
C GLY A 86 -9.13 -22.30 -21.09
N LYS A 87 -10.00 -21.76 -20.23
CA LYS A 87 -11.31 -22.34 -19.93
C LYS A 87 -12.24 -22.20 -21.12
N GLN A 88 -12.27 -21.05 -21.79
CA GLN A 88 -13.05 -20.83 -23.01
C GLN A 88 -12.65 -21.80 -24.11
N LEU A 89 -11.35 -21.99 -24.35
CA LEU A 89 -10.83 -22.94 -25.34
C LEU A 89 -11.22 -24.37 -25.00
N LEU A 90 -11.08 -24.79 -23.74
CA LEU A 90 -11.49 -26.13 -23.29
C LEU A 90 -12.98 -26.36 -23.53
N TYR A 91 -13.85 -25.40 -23.18
CA TYR A 91 -15.28 -25.50 -23.41
C TYR A 91 -15.62 -25.53 -24.91
N THR A 92 -14.91 -24.72 -25.72
CA THR A 92 -15.07 -24.76 -27.18
C THR A 92 -14.76 -26.16 -27.75
N GLN A 93 -13.70 -26.80 -27.27
CA GLN A 93 -13.33 -28.16 -27.69
C GLN A 93 -14.37 -29.19 -27.26
N ILE A 94 -14.86 -29.14 -26.02
CA ILE A 94 -15.88 -30.06 -25.50
C ILE A 94 -17.22 -29.88 -26.24
N LEU A 95 -17.57 -28.66 -26.59
CA LEU A 95 -18.82 -28.32 -27.27
C LEU A 95 -18.76 -28.49 -28.79
N LYS A 96 -17.58 -28.71 -29.37
CA LYS A 96 -17.36 -28.80 -30.81
C LYS A 96 -18.35 -29.74 -31.50
N ASP A 97 -18.54 -30.94 -30.94
CA ASP A 97 -19.42 -31.97 -31.51
C ASP A 97 -20.92 -31.62 -31.36
N ARG A 98 -21.25 -30.72 -30.44
CA ARG A 98 -22.61 -30.20 -30.25
C ARG A 98 -22.91 -28.96 -31.09
N ILE A 99 -21.91 -28.17 -31.40
CA ILE A 99 -22.02 -26.94 -32.20
C ILE A 99 -22.01 -27.28 -33.71
N ALA A 100 -21.24 -28.29 -34.11
CA ALA A 100 -21.10 -28.67 -35.51
C ALA A 100 -22.44 -28.97 -36.22
N PRO A 101 -23.42 -29.70 -35.62
CA PRO A 101 -24.72 -29.90 -36.23
C PRO A 101 -25.55 -28.63 -36.39
N LEU A 102 -25.44 -27.69 -35.43
CA LEU A 102 -26.15 -26.41 -35.47
C LEU A 102 -25.65 -25.50 -36.58
N LEU A 103 -24.36 -25.61 -36.97
CA LEU A 103 -23.76 -24.89 -38.07
C LEU A 103 -23.98 -25.58 -39.43
N GLY A 104 -24.06 -26.91 -39.44
CA GLY A 104 -24.26 -27.72 -40.68
C GLY A 104 -25.62 -27.54 -41.31
N ASP A 105 -26.68 -27.30 -40.53
CA ASP A 105 -28.04 -27.09 -41.01
C ASP A 105 -28.37 -25.63 -41.36
N ALA A 106 -27.45 -24.71 -41.16
CA ALA A 106 -27.68 -23.31 -41.45
C ALA A 106 -27.58 -23.03 -42.97
N PRO A 107 -28.63 -22.48 -43.60
CA PRO A 107 -28.67 -22.24 -45.06
C PRO A 107 -27.84 -21.02 -45.46
N GLY A 108 -26.56 -20.94 -45.07
CA GLY A 108 -25.63 -19.89 -45.41
C GLY A 108 -24.86 -19.30 -44.20
N LEU A 109 -23.88 -18.43 -44.49
CA LEU A 109 -22.99 -17.86 -43.50
C LEU A 109 -23.72 -16.98 -42.47
N ALA A 110 -24.69 -16.16 -42.89
CA ALA A 110 -25.37 -15.23 -41.99
C ALA A 110 -26.24 -15.92 -40.90
N PRO A 111 -27.03 -16.96 -41.20
CA PRO A 111 -27.70 -17.77 -40.16
C PRO A 111 -26.71 -18.51 -39.22
N ALA A 112 -25.58 -19.00 -39.77
CA ALA A 112 -24.55 -19.64 -38.97
C ALA A 112 -23.89 -18.67 -37.99
N LEU A 113 -23.59 -17.44 -38.42
CA LEU A 113 -23.07 -16.39 -37.51
C LEU A 113 -24.08 -16.04 -36.43
N LYS A 114 -25.37 -15.91 -36.77
CA LYS A 114 -26.43 -15.64 -35.81
C LYS A 114 -26.60 -16.75 -34.74
N ALA A 115 -26.37 -17.99 -35.14
CA ALA A 115 -26.35 -19.11 -34.19
C ALA A 115 -25.13 -19.09 -33.27
N LEU A 116 -24.00 -18.55 -33.75
CA LEU A 116 -22.77 -18.35 -32.97
C LEU A 116 -22.86 -17.17 -32.00
N ASP A 117 -23.65 -16.14 -32.29
CA ASP A 117 -23.81 -14.99 -31.40
C ASP A 117 -24.27 -15.38 -30.00
N GLY A 118 -25.21 -16.34 -29.89
CA GLY A 118 -25.64 -16.87 -28.59
C GLY A 118 -24.56 -17.65 -27.81
N PHE A 119 -23.51 -18.11 -28.50
CA PHE A 119 -22.34 -18.70 -27.83
C PHE A 119 -21.29 -17.66 -27.43
N SER A 120 -21.21 -16.55 -28.16
CA SER A 120 -20.32 -15.42 -27.73
C SER A 120 -20.77 -14.88 -26.39
N ASP A 121 -22.06 -14.65 -26.16
CA ASP A 121 -22.59 -14.19 -24.87
C ASP A 121 -22.27 -15.17 -23.73
N LEU A 122 -22.24 -16.48 -24.02
CA LEU A 122 -21.85 -17.50 -23.06
C LEU A 122 -20.36 -17.36 -22.68
N PHE A 123 -19.47 -17.24 -23.67
CA PHE A 123 -18.01 -17.18 -23.44
C PHE A 123 -17.52 -15.87 -22.84
N PHE A 124 -18.24 -14.78 -23.06
CA PHE A 124 -17.99 -13.46 -22.46
C PHE A 124 -18.92 -13.19 -21.27
N SER A 125 -19.30 -14.24 -20.54
CA SER A 125 -20.09 -14.15 -19.32
C SER A 125 -19.19 -14.14 -18.06
N GLU A 126 -19.78 -13.79 -16.93
CA GLU A 126 -19.09 -13.72 -15.63
C GLU A 126 -18.34 -15.01 -15.23
N GLN A 127 -18.79 -16.18 -15.66
CA GLN A 127 -18.16 -17.46 -15.34
C GLN A 127 -16.77 -17.64 -15.97
N PHE A 128 -16.49 -16.90 -17.04
CA PHE A 128 -15.19 -16.91 -17.73
C PHE A 128 -14.32 -15.71 -17.38
N LEU A 129 -14.79 -14.82 -16.50
CA LEU A 129 -14.07 -13.65 -16.04
C LEU A 129 -13.31 -13.98 -14.75
N GLU A 130 -12.03 -13.63 -14.71
CA GLU A 130 -11.20 -13.63 -13.49
C GLU A 130 -11.10 -12.21 -12.96
N PRO A 131 -11.73 -11.89 -11.81
CA PRO A 131 -11.64 -10.56 -11.25
C PRO A 131 -10.21 -10.23 -10.82
N ARG A 132 -9.69 -9.10 -11.26
CA ARG A 132 -8.47 -8.49 -10.76
C ARG A 132 -8.80 -7.57 -9.57
N PRO A 133 -7.81 -6.99 -8.86
CA PRO A 133 -8.05 -6.31 -7.58
C PRO A 133 -9.15 -5.25 -7.59
N LEU A 134 -9.30 -4.46 -8.67
CA LEU A 134 -10.32 -3.41 -8.74
C LEU A 134 -11.73 -4.01 -8.80
N LEU A 135 -11.96 -4.96 -9.70
CA LEU A 135 -13.27 -5.60 -9.83
C LEU A 135 -13.59 -6.49 -8.61
N ALA A 136 -12.58 -7.17 -8.05
CA ALA A 136 -12.74 -7.93 -6.82
C ALA A 136 -13.21 -7.05 -5.66
N ALA A 137 -12.64 -5.85 -5.53
CA ALA A 137 -13.03 -4.90 -4.50
C ALA A 137 -14.49 -4.42 -4.65
N LEU A 138 -14.97 -4.18 -5.88
CA LEU A 138 -16.35 -3.78 -6.13
C LEU A 138 -17.36 -4.90 -5.81
N ARG A 139 -16.94 -6.16 -5.92
CA ARG A 139 -17.78 -7.33 -5.67
C ARG A 139 -17.80 -7.79 -4.21
N GLU A 140 -17.06 -7.14 -3.32
CA GLU A 140 -17.04 -7.52 -1.90
C GLU A 140 -18.38 -7.22 -1.20
N PRO A 141 -19.10 -8.24 -0.73
CA PRO A 141 -20.45 -8.03 -0.20
C PRO A 141 -20.48 -7.30 1.16
N ARG A 142 -19.37 -7.29 1.88
CA ARG A 142 -19.22 -6.58 3.17
C ARG A 142 -18.40 -5.31 3.06
N GLY A 143 -18.01 -4.92 1.84
CA GLY A 143 -17.01 -3.89 1.61
C GLY A 143 -15.59 -4.38 1.87
N CYS A 144 -14.61 -3.57 1.51
CA CYS A 144 -13.20 -3.89 1.64
C CYS A 144 -12.35 -2.63 1.77
N VAL A 145 -11.07 -2.83 2.05
CA VAL A 145 -10.04 -1.82 1.85
C VAL A 145 -9.40 -2.08 0.48
N LEU A 146 -9.45 -1.10 -0.42
CA LEU A 146 -8.76 -1.14 -1.71
C LEU A 146 -7.51 -0.28 -1.66
N LEU A 147 -6.35 -0.90 -1.82
CA LEU A 147 -5.07 -0.23 -1.92
C LEU A 147 -4.61 -0.16 -3.37
N ILE A 148 -4.47 1.04 -3.90
CA ILE A 148 -3.81 1.35 -5.17
C ILE A 148 -2.41 1.86 -4.84
N ASP A 149 -1.43 0.96 -4.94
CA ASP A 149 -0.08 1.18 -4.42
C ASP A 149 0.86 1.72 -5.50
N GLU A 150 1.63 2.77 -5.18
CA GLU A 150 2.57 3.44 -6.06
C GLU A 150 1.94 3.98 -7.36
N ILE A 151 0.83 4.73 -7.21
CA ILE A 151 0.07 5.32 -8.33
C ILE A 151 0.94 6.22 -9.23
N ASP A 152 1.98 6.83 -8.68
CA ASP A 152 2.96 7.64 -9.39
C ASP A 152 3.82 6.86 -10.41
N LYS A 153 3.70 5.53 -10.46
CA LYS A 153 4.30 4.66 -11.50
C LYS A 153 3.35 4.36 -12.67
N SER A 154 2.08 4.71 -12.58
CA SER A 154 1.13 4.58 -13.68
C SER A 154 1.18 5.80 -14.60
N ASP A 155 0.53 5.72 -15.75
CA ASP A 155 0.38 6.82 -16.67
C ASP A 155 -0.90 7.64 -16.42
N GLU A 156 -1.06 8.75 -17.17
CA GLU A 156 -2.22 9.63 -17.07
C GLU A 156 -3.52 8.96 -17.56
N ALA A 157 -3.42 8.00 -18.50
CA ALA A 157 -4.57 7.28 -19.01
C ALA A 157 -5.18 6.41 -17.90
N PHE A 158 -4.33 5.73 -17.13
CA PHE A 158 -4.77 4.94 -15.98
C PHE A 158 -5.34 5.82 -14.86
N GLU A 159 -4.78 7.02 -14.61
CA GLU A 159 -5.39 7.98 -13.67
C GLU A 159 -6.80 8.39 -14.12
N ALA A 160 -6.97 8.69 -15.40
CA ALA A 160 -8.28 9.07 -15.95
C ALA A 160 -9.31 7.94 -15.78
N PHE A 161 -8.92 6.69 -16.03
CA PHE A 161 -9.74 5.51 -15.77
C PHE A 161 -10.14 5.40 -14.28
N LEU A 162 -9.22 5.61 -13.35
CA LEU A 162 -9.53 5.57 -11.92
C LEU A 162 -10.54 6.64 -11.49
N LEU A 163 -10.69 7.74 -12.22
CA LEU A 163 -11.66 8.79 -11.86
C LEU A 163 -13.10 8.29 -11.85
N GLU A 164 -13.49 7.37 -12.77
CA GLU A 164 -14.81 6.74 -12.77
C GLU A 164 -14.99 5.88 -11.51
N LEU A 165 -14.04 5.00 -11.26
CA LEU A 165 -14.07 4.11 -10.09
C LEU A 165 -14.14 4.88 -8.77
N LEU A 166 -13.38 5.98 -8.64
CA LEU A 166 -13.32 6.79 -7.41
C LEU A 166 -14.54 7.71 -7.23
N ALA A 167 -15.23 8.10 -8.32
CA ALA A 167 -16.41 8.95 -8.26
C ALA A 167 -17.69 8.13 -8.00
N ASP A 168 -17.88 7.07 -8.77
CA ASP A 168 -19.15 6.35 -8.86
C ASP A 168 -19.09 4.97 -8.19
N HIS A 169 -17.93 4.55 -7.70
CA HIS A 169 -17.66 3.20 -7.22
C HIS A 169 -18.15 2.16 -8.22
N ALA A 170 -17.87 2.39 -9.51
CA ALA A 170 -18.30 1.60 -10.62
C ALA A 170 -17.21 1.49 -11.67
N VAL A 171 -17.33 0.47 -12.52
CA VAL A 171 -16.49 0.28 -13.71
C VAL A 171 -17.35 -0.26 -14.84
N THR A 172 -17.03 0.10 -16.07
CA THR A 172 -17.74 -0.37 -17.25
C THR A 172 -16.89 -1.40 -17.98
N ILE A 173 -17.40 -2.61 -18.13
CA ILE A 173 -16.80 -3.70 -18.92
C ILE A 173 -17.61 -3.81 -20.20
N PRO A 174 -17.01 -3.67 -21.40
CA PRO A 174 -17.74 -3.60 -22.66
C PRO A 174 -18.77 -4.73 -22.86
N GLU A 175 -18.40 -5.96 -22.49
CA GLU A 175 -19.25 -7.14 -22.70
C GLU A 175 -20.28 -7.38 -21.58
N LEU A 176 -20.08 -6.80 -20.39
CA LEU A 176 -20.91 -7.04 -19.21
C LEU A 176 -21.67 -5.80 -18.73
N GLY A 177 -21.37 -4.63 -19.31
CA GLY A 177 -21.93 -3.36 -18.87
C GLY A 177 -21.29 -2.80 -17.59
N THR A 178 -22.00 -1.89 -16.93
CA THR A 178 -21.49 -1.21 -15.74
C THR A 178 -21.70 -2.04 -14.49
N ILE A 179 -20.61 -2.37 -13.81
CA ILE A 179 -20.61 -3.06 -12.52
C ILE A 179 -20.37 -2.04 -11.42
N ARG A 180 -21.33 -1.92 -10.51
CA ARG A 180 -21.26 -1.02 -9.34
C ARG A 180 -20.87 -1.80 -8.10
N ALA A 181 -20.18 -1.12 -7.16
CA ALA A 181 -19.85 -1.69 -5.87
C ALA A 181 -21.11 -2.11 -5.10
N ILE A 182 -21.09 -3.31 -4.52
CA ILE A 182 -22.12 -3.79 -3.60
C ILE A 182 -22.10 -2.93 -2.34
N VAL A 183 -20.90 -2.72 -1.79
CA VAL A 183 -20.60 -1.77 -0.71
C VAL A 183 -19.38 -0.97 -1.15
N PRO A 184 -19.43 0.38 -1.10
CA PRO A 184 -18.28 1.21 -1.46
C PRO A 184 -17.01 0.82 -0.70
N PRO A 185 -15.89 0.53 -1.40
CA PRO A 185 -14.63 0.22 -0.74
C PRO A 185 -14.03 1.48 -0.10
N LEU A 186 -13.29 1.31 1.00
CA LEU A 186 -12.40 2.35 1.49
C LEU A 186 -11.13 2.34 0.65
N VAL A 187 -10.93 3.37 -0.17
CA VAL A 187 -9.83 3.43 -1.13
C VAL A 187 -8.66 4.23 -0.57
N LEU A 188 -7.47 3.63 -0.60
CA LEU A 188 -6.19 4.28 -0.34
C LEU A 188 -5.34 4.24 -1.61
N LEU A 189 -4.80 5.39 -2.01
CA LEU A 189 -3.78 5.50 -3.04
C LEU A 189 -2.47 5.87 -2.37
N THR A 190 -1.36 5.26 -2.77
CA THR A 190 -0.03 5.65 -2.26
C THR A 190 0.83 6.22 -3.38
N SER A 191 1.66 7.20 -3.04
CA SER A 191 2.63 7.82 -3.95
C SER A 191 3.96 8.06 -3.23
N ASN A 192 5.06 7.84 -3.93
CA ASN A 192 6.42 8.21 -3.48
C ASN A 192 6.85 9.57 -4.02
N GLY A 193 6.01 10.24 -4.83
CA GLY A 193 6.29 11.53 -5.43
C GLY A 193 7.29 11.47 -6.60
N MET A 194 7.43 10.31 -7.26
CA MET A 194 8.31 10.18 -8.43
C MET A 194 7.80 10.97 -9.64
N ARG A 195 6.49 11.09 -9.76
CA ARG A 195 5.79 11.89 -10.77
C ARG A 195 4.68 12.70 -10.09
N GLU A 196 4.40 13.86 -10.61
CA GLU A 196 3.25 14.64 -10.18
C GLU A 196 1.94 13.99 -10.69
N LEU A 197 0.98 13.83 -9.80
CA LEU A 197 -0.33 13.29 -10.12
C LEU A 197 -1.26 14.38 -10.66
N GLY A 198 -2.19 14.00 -11.51
CA GLY A 198 -3.15 14.92 -12.10
C GLY A 198 -4.06 15.60 -11.07
N ASP A 199 -4.36 16.88 -11.29
CA ASP A 199 -5.22 17.67 -10.41
C ASP A 199 -6.62 17.07 -10.23
N ALA A 200 -7.14 16.41 -11.26
CA ALA A 200 -8.45 15.77 -11.23
C ALA A 200 -8.51 14.65 -10.18
N LEU A 201 -7.45 13.86 -10.07
CA LEU A 201 -7.29 12.79 -9.07
C LEU A 201 -7.12 13.38 -7.67
N LYS A 202 -6.20 14.37 -7.51
CA LYS A 202 -5.94 15.03 -6.23
C LYS A 202 -7.21 15.66 -5.62
N ARG A 203 -8.04 16.32 -6.42
CA ARG A 203 -9.30 16.96 -5.94
C ARG A 203 -10.35 15.97 -5.43
N ARG A 204 -10.32 14.72 -5.88
CA ARG A 204 -11.23 13.67 -5.40
C ARG A 204 -10.78 13.05 -4.10
N CYS A 205 -9.52 13.14 -3.76
CA CYS A 205 -8.91 12.50 -2.59
C CYS A 205 -8.79 13.45 -1.39
N LEU A 206 -8.81 12.89 -0.20
CA LEU A 206 -8.23 13.51 0.98
C LEU A 206 -6.73 13.31 0.91
N HIS A 207 -5.97 14.40 1.01
CA HIS A 207 -4.51 14.35 0.95
C HIS A 207 -3.92 14.11 2.34
N LEU A 208 -3.05 13.10 2.46
CA LEU A 208 -2.34 12.76 3.67
C LEU A 208 -0.85 12.62 3.37
N PHE A 209 -0.03 13.47 3.94
CA PHE A 209 1.42 13.32 3.86
C PHE A 209 1.96 12.58 5.08
N ILE A 210 2.72 11.50 4.86
CA ILE A 210 3.42 10.74 5.89
C ILE A 210 4.92 10.92 5.68
N GLY A 211 5.54 11.75 6.53
CA GLY A 211 6.97 11.98 6.54
C GLY A 211 7.74 10.94 7.36
N LEU A 212 9.04 11.15 7.48
CA LEU A 212 9.85 10.41 8.44
C LEU A 212 9.37 10.72 9.86
N PRO A 213 9.25 9.69 10.72
CA PRO A 213 8.78 9.89 12.09
C PRO A 213 9.82 10.68 12.92
N SER A 214 9.35 11.41 13.92
CA SER A 214 10.21 11.97 14.94
C SER A 214 10.87 10.86 15.76
N PRO A 215 12.02 11.13 16.40
CA PRO A 215 12.70 10.14 17.24
C PRO A 215 11.81 9.49 18.29
N ALA A 216 10.95 10.27 18.95
CA ALA A 216 9.99 9.74 19.93
C ALA A 216 8.96 8.80 19.29
N MET A 217 8.44 9.15 18.11
CA MET A 217 7.50 8.29 17.37
C MET A 217 8.20 7.05 16.84
N GLU A 218 9.42 7.18 16.32
CA GLU A 218 10.23 6.08 15.80
C GLU A 218 10.52 5.04 16.88
N ALA A 219 10.88 5.48 18.09
CA ALA A 219 11.08 4.59 19.23
C ALA A 219 9.80 3.76 19.54
N ARG A 220 8.62 4.38 19.49
CA ARG A 220 7.35 3.69 19.70
C ARG A 220 7.08 2.68 18.60
N ILE A 221 7.35 3.03 17.33
CA ILE A 221 7.15 2.14 16.19
C ILE A 221 8.10 0.94 16.28
N VAL A 222 9.38 1.17 16.54
CA VAL A 222 10.38 0.09 16.66
C VAL A 222 10.04 -0.83 17.83
N ALA A 223 9.67 -0.29 19.01
CA ALA A 223 9.26 -1.08 20.16
C ALA A 223 8.01 -1.94 19.85
N ALA A 224 7.04 -1.43 19.13
CA ALA A 224 5.85 -2.18 18.72
C ALA A 224 6.17 -3.34 17.74
N ARG A 225 7.20 -3.15 16.90
CA ARG A 225 7.61 -4.13 15.86
C ARG A 225 8.63 -5.15 16.38
N LEU A 226 9.34 -4.82 17.46
CA LEU A 226 10.37 -5.66 18.08
C LEU A 226 10.11 -5.76 19.60
N PRO A 227 9.08 -6.50 20.01
CA PRO A 227 8.82 -6.73 21.43
C PRO A 227 10.05 -7.37 22.10
N GLY A 228 10.55 -6.75 23.16
CA GLY A 228 11.71 -7.26 23.89
C GLY A 228 13.08 -6.64 23.49
N ILE A 229 13.11 -5.68 22.57
CA ILE A 229 14.33 -4.89 22.34
C ILE A 229 14.75 -4.18 23.62
N PRO A 230 16.06 -4.24 24.03
CA PRO A 230 16.53 -3.54 25.22
C PRO A 230 16.27 -2.03 25.12
N PRO A 231 15.65 -1.39 26.12
CA PRO A 231 15.26 0.02 26.04
C PRO A 231 16.45 0.97 25.77
N LEU A 232 17.62 0.65 26.32
CA LEU A 232 18.82 1.45 26.11
C LEU A 232 19.32 1.35 24.65
N LEU A 233 19.33 0.13 24.09
CA LEU A 233 19.69 -0.08 22.69
C LEU A 233 18.71 0.62 21.76
N LEU A 234 17.40 0.53 22.01
CA LEU A 234 16.38 1.23 21.25
C LEU A 234 16.63 2.75 21.20
N ARG A 235 16.94 3.36 22.35
CA ARG A 235 17.26 4.79 22.42
C ARG A 235 18.50 5.13 21.62
N GLN A 236 19.55 4.32 21.72
CA GLN A 236 20.79 4.52 20.95
C GLN A 236 20.52 4.44 19.44
N ILE A 237 19.76 3.45 18.99
CA ILE A 237 19.35 3.29 17.58
C ILE A 237 18.66 4.55 17.07
N VAL A 238 17.62 5.00 17.77
CA VAL A 238 16.80 6.13 17.31
C VAL A 238 17.59 7.44 17.30
N LEU A 239 18.43 7.69 18.31
CA LEU A 239 19.29 8.87 18.36
C LEU A 239 20.37 8.84 17.27
N PHE A 240 20.97 7.67 17.02
CA PHE A 240 21.93 7.49 15.93
C PHE A 240 21.28 7.76 14.55
N ILE A 241 20.09 7.21 14.30
CA ILE A 241 19.34 7.42 13.06
C ILE A 241 18.98 8.91 12.89
N ALA A 242 18.55 9.58 13.95
CA ALA A 242 18.28 11.03 13.91
C ALA A 242 19.54 11.84 13.52
N GLY A 243 20.68 11.50 14.09
CA GLY A 243 21.96 12.11 13.73
C GLY A 243 22.39 11.79 12.30
N LEU A 244 22.17 10.56 11.84
CA LEU A 244 22.47 10.14 10.47
C LEU A 244 21.60 10.88 9.44
N ARG A 245 20.30 11.10 9.74
CA ARG A 245 19.38 11.90 8.90
C ARG A 245 19.70 13.39 8.86
N ALA A 246 20.48 13.90 9.78
CA ALA A 246 20.94 15.30 9.77
C ALA A 246 22.13 15.53 8.82
N LEU A 247 22.72 14.45 8.29
CA LEU A 247 23.79 14.55 7.29
C LEU A 247 23.18 14.83 5.90
N ASP A 248 23.99 15.43 5.02
CA ASP A 248 23.63 15.64 3.61
C ASP A 248 23.78 14.31 2.83
N LEU A 249 22.74 13.50 2.88
CA LEU A 249 22.67 12.21 2.21
C LEU A 249 21.67 12.27 1.05
N LYS A 250 21.99 11.60 -0.05
CA LYS A 250 21.11 11.48 -1.21
C LYS A 250 19.78 10.80 -0.85
N LYS A 251 19.85 9.79 0.04
CA LYS A 251 18.68 9.08 0.53
C LYS A 251 18.77 8.85 2.04
N LEU A 252 17.86 9.49 2.76
CA LEU A 252 17.77 9.31 4.21
C LEU A 252 17.21 7.91 4.55
N PRO A 253 17.73 7.24 5.61
CA PRO A 253 17.18 5.97 6.07
C PRO A 253 15.73 6.16 6.54
N SER A 254 14.85 5.30 6.06
CA SER A 254 13.43 5.29 6.43
C SER A 254 13.19 4.47 7.70
N ILE A 255 11.94 4.48 8.19
CA ILE A 255 11.56 3.66 9.34
C ILE A 255 11.69 2.14 9.06
N SER A 256 11.51 1.71 7.81
CA SER A 256 11.70 0.30 7.43
C SER A 256 13.15 -0.14 7.62
N GLU A 257 14.11 0.67 7.14
CA GLU A 257 15.53 0.40 7.33
C GLU A 257 15.92 0.45 8.82
N THR A 258 15.34 1.37 9.60
CA THR A 258 15.57 1.41 11.06
C THR A 258 15.09 0.13 11.75
N ILE A 259 13.90 -0.37 11.40
CA ILE A 259 13.36 -1.61 11.97
C ILE A 259 14.24 -2.81 11.60
N ASP A 260 14.65 -2.91 10.33
CA ASP A 260 15.50 -4.01 9.87
C ASP A 260 16.88 -3.97 10.52
N TRP A 261 17.46 -2.78 10.69
CA TRP A 261 18.72 -2.62 11.41
C TRP A 261 18.58 -2.96 12.89
N ALA A 262 17.54 -2.48 13.56
CA ALA A 262 17.26 -2.83 14.96
C ALA A 262 17.09 -4.35 15.14
N ARG A 263 16.42 -5.02 14.20
CA ARG A 263 16.27 -6.48 14.19
C ARG A 263 17.61 -7.19 14.05
N ALA A 264 18.47 -6.71 13.14
CA ALA A 264 19.82 -7.25 12.97
C ALA A 264 20.66 -7.09 14.25
N LEU A 265 20.63 -5.93 14.90
CA LEU A 265 21.36 -5.69 16.15
C LEU A 265 20.88 -6.62 17.30
N VAL A 266 19.58 -6.87 17.40
CA VAL A 266 19.02 -7.83 18.36
C VAL A 266 19.49 -9.26 18.05
N LEU A 267 19.52 -9.66 16.78
CA LEU A 267 20.04 -10.98 16.37
C LEU A 267 21.53 -11.14 16.67
N LEU A 268 22.31 -10.05 16.64
CA LEU A 268 23.73 -10.03 17.01
C LEU A 268 23.94 -9.95 18.54
N HIS A 269 22.88 -10.08 19.34
CA HIS A 269 22.91 -9.95 20.79
C HIS A 269 23.60 -8.67 21.29
N THR A 270 23.39 -7.56 20.57
CA THR A 270 24.01 -6.27 20.86
C THR A 270 23.31 -5.60 22.04
N GLU A 271 24.08 -5.20 23.05
CA GLU A 271 23.57 -4.41 24.17
C GLU A 271 23.77 -2.90 23.95
N HIS A 272 24.84 -2.52 23.23
CA HIS A 272 25.22 -1.12 22.98
C HIS A 272 25.77 -0.94 21.57
N LEU A 273 25.52 0.23 20.96
CA LEU A 273 26.14 0.59 19.69
C LEU A 273 27.63 0.86 19.89
N SER A 274 28.44 0.21 19.06
CA SER A 274 29.88 0.54 18.91
C SER A 274 30.14 1.04 17.49
N PRO A 275 31.16 1.91 17.30
CA PRO A 275 31.52 2.43 15.98
C PRO A 275 31.83 1.32 14.94
N ASP A 276 32.45 0.23 15.38
CA ASP A 276 32.81 -0.88 14.49
C ASP A 276 31.56 -1.63 14.05
N LEU A 277 30.67 -1.96 14.98
CA LEU A 277 29.39 -2.61 14.66
C LEU A 277 28.51 -1.77 13.71
N VAL A 278 28.47 -0.44 13.97
CA VAL A 278 27.75 0.50 13.08
C VAL A 278 28.35 0.43 11.66
N ARG A 279 29.68 0.42 11.55
CA ARG A 279 30.37 0.36 10.25
C ARG A 279 30.08 -0.95 9.52
N GLU A 280 30.11 -2.08 10.21
CA GLU A 280 29.84 -3.41 9.65
C GLU A 280 28.39 -3.59 9.18
N THR A 281 27.45 -2.89 9.84
CA THR A 281 26.01 -3.02 9.55
C THR A 281 25.41 -1.84 8.79
N LEU A 282 26.23 -0.85 8.39
CA LEU A 282 25.78 0.39 7.75
C LEU A 282 25.02 0.16 6.43
N ASN A 283 25.34 -0.92 5.72
CA ASN A 283 24.69 -1.33 4.47
C ASN A 283 23.20 -1.71 4.66
N LEU A 284 22.74 -1.96 5.89
CA LEU A 284 21.33 -2.13 6.19
C LEU A 284 20.58 -0.80 6.16
N LEU A 285 21.26 0.31 6.51
CA LEU A 285 20.68 1.65 6.56
C LEU A 285 20.86 2.43 5.26
N LEU A 286 22.07 2.40 4.69
CA LEU A 286 22.44 3.15 3.49
C LEU A 286 22.67 2.22 2.32
N LYS A 287 22.03 2.52 1.18
CA LYS A 287 22.04 1.67 -0.03
C LYS A 287 22.91 2.25 -1.16
N HIS A 288 23.31 3.51 -1.03
CA HIS A 288 24.14 4.19 -2.03
C HIS A 288 25.58 4.33 -1.51
N GLU A 289 26.55 3.94 -2.32
CA GLU A 289 27.96 4.02 -1.97
C GLU A 289 28.43 5.44 -1.64
N ALA A 290 27.87 6.44 -2.36
CA ALA A 290 28.13 7.84 -2.06
C ALA A 290 27.66 8.24 -0.65
N ASP A 291 26.49 7.78 -0.22
CA ASP A 291 25.95 8.05 1.12
C ASP A 291 26.76 7.34 2.21
N ILE A 292 27.19 6.10 1.95
CA ILE A 292 28.07 5.34 2.84
C ILE A 292 29.39 6.09 3.03
N SER A 293 30.00 6.56 1.94
CA SER A 293 31.25 7.31 1.99
C SER A 293 31.11 8.65 2.70
N ALA A 294 30.01 9.38 2.45
CA ALA A 294 29.72 10.65 3.10
C ALA A 294 29.47 10.49 4.61
N ALA A 295 28.83 9.40 5.04
CA ALA A 295 28.55 9.13 6.45
C ALA A 295 29.78 8.66 7.25
N GLN A 296 30.77 8.02 6.62
CA GLN A 296 31.95 7.40 7.27
C GLN A 296 32.60 8.28 8.36
N PRO A 297 32.94 9.57 8.11
CA PRO A 297 33.57 10.42 9.13
C PRO A 297 32.70 10.68 10.36
N ALA A 298 31.36 10.63 10.20
CA ALA A 298 30.40 10.93 11.24
C ALA A 298 30.00 9.70 12.08
N LEU A 299 30.25 8.48 11.64
CA LEU A 299 29.76 7.25 12.29
C LEU A 299 30.21 7.13 13.74
N ALA A 300 31.53 7.29 14.01
CA ALA A 300 32.07 7.16 15.35
C ALA A 300 31.55 8.28 16.29
N PRO A 301 31.61 9.58 15.91
CA PRO A 301 31.00 10.65 16.70
C PRO A 301 29.52 10.41 17.01
N LEU A 302 28.73 10.05 16.01
CA LEU A 302 27.29 9.80 16.18
C LEU A 302 27.00 8.60 17.10
N ALA A 303 27.76 7.50 16.97
CA ALA A 303 27.59 6.34 17.85
C ALA A 303 27.93 6.67 19.31
N PHE A 304 29.02 7.38 19.56
CA PHE A 304 29.37 7.83 20.90
C PHE A 304 28.36 8.81 21.47
N GLN A 305 27.88 9.76 20.66
CA GLN A 305 26.87 10.72 21.09
C GLN A 305 25.56 10.02 21.44
N ALA A 306 25.07 9.14 20.54
CA ALA A 306 23.86 8.37 20.77
C ALA A 306 23.91 7.53 22.04
N LYS A 307 25.07 6.91 22.32
CA LYS A 307 25.30 6.16 23.56
C LYS A 307 25.18 7.06 24.78
N ARG A 308 25.93 8.14 24.81
CA ARG A 308 25.93 9.12 25.93
C ARG A 308 24.54 9.69 26.17
N ASP A 309 23.87 10.16 25.11
CA ASP A 309 22.55 10.79 25.22
C ASP A 309 21.46 9.80 25.62
N ALA A 310 21.60 8.52 25.25
CA ALA A 310 20.73 7.46 25.74
C ALA A 310 20.89 7.21 27.24
N GLU A 311 22.11 7.26 27.77
CA GLU A 311 22.43 7.05 29.20
C GLU A 311 21.95 8.22 30.08
N THR A 312 21.91 9.45 29.56
CA THR A 312 21.43 10.63 30.31
C THR A 312 19.94 10.62 30.61
N GLY A 313 19.16 9.77 29.94
CA GLY A 313 17.72 9.68 30.15
C GLY A 313 16.91 10.87 29.64
N MET A 314 17.53 11.83 28.92
CA MET A 314 16.81 12.98 28.36
C MET A 314 15.67 12.53 27.42
N PRO A 315 14.51 13.21 27.42
CA PRO A 315 13.41 12.85 26.52
C PRO A 315 13.87 12.88 25.06
N LEU A 316 13.39 11.89 24.27
CA LEU A 316 13.64 11.90 22.84
C LEU A 316 12.96 13.12 22.19
N PRO A 317 13.56 13.75 21.18
CA PRO A 317 12.95 14.85 20.44
C PRO A 317 11.61 14.44 19.84
N ALA A 318 10.63 15.34 19.94
CA ALA A 318 9.25 15.12 19.48
C ALA A 318 9.14 15.18 17.95
#